data_fc4329cf87c2f8c53d47bda9e0a74672
#
_entry.id   fc4329cf87c2f8c53d47bda9e0a74672
#
_cell.length_a   1.000
_cell.length_b   1.000
_cell.length_c   1.000
_cell.angle_alpha   90.00
_cell.angle_beta   90.00
_cell.angle_gamma   90.00
#
_symmetry.space_group_name_H-M   'P 1'
#
loop_
_entity.id
_entity.type
_entity.pdbx_description
1 polymer ?
#
loop_
_entity_poly.entity_id
_entity_poly.type
_entity_poly.pdbx_seq_one_letter_code
_entity_poly.pdbx_strand_id
1 'polypeptide(L)'
;MGKIYALSDIHGCLSPLKEAFTLITLKPEDRVIFLGDYVDRGRHSCQVLQTIMDFETRHPGQVTVLLGNHDEWFCDWLFEPENAYIGYAMNMGIETIESFFTEHNFQAILNSQGDAPNIHVRLQAIEEKLRENLLNAPENQKLLTWLKRKYQFPRYVETPTQIFVHAGVDEEAGEYWKSATAPEIFTCKYPFTTGKFYKTIICGHFRSSFVAGDEGYLGRVYFDQASHYFIDGYVNKSGKVPVLVYDTQSKQYISFEKIADTWHEYRLNERSN
;
A
#
# COMPACT_ATOMS: atom_id res chain seq x y z
N MET A 1 -21.77 -11.58 11.27
CA MET A 1 -20.42 -11.60 11.87
C MET A 1 -19.49 -12.13 10.81
N GLY A 2 -18.42 -11.42 10.49
CA GLY A 2 -17.58 -11.72 9.35
C GLY A 2 -16.09 -11.58 9.67
N LYS A 3 -15.25 -11.75 8.65
CA LYS A 3 -13.81 -11.57 8.73
C LYS A 3 -13.42 -10.21 8.17
N ILE A 4 -12.34 -9.63 8.69
CA ILE A 4 -11.68 -8.45 8.13
C ILE A 4 -10.28 -8.90 7.70
N TYR A 5 -10.03 -8.80 6.41
CA TYR A 5 -8.72 -9.07 5.80
C TYR A 5 -7.98 -7.74 5.63
N ALA A 6 -6.69 -7.70 5.95
CA ALA A 6 -5.84 -6.53 5.72
C ALA A 6 -4.58 -6.92 4.95
N LEU A 7 -4.21 -6.10 3.96
CA LEU A 7 -3.02 -6.22 3.12
C LEU A 7 -2.37 -4.84 2.95
N SER A 8 -1.04 -4.81 2.79
CA SER A 8 -0.28 -3.57 2.61
C SER A 8 1.01 -3.81 1.82
N ASP A 9 1.65 -2.71 1.37
CA ASP A 9 3.03 -2.69 0.88
C ASP A 9 3.31 -3.69 -0.26
N ILE A 10 2.53 -3.55 -1.34
CA ILE A 10 2.55 -4.45 -2.50
C ILE A 10 3.63 -4.04 -3.50
N HIS A 11 3.92 -2.74 -3.59
CA HIS A 11 5.04 -2.17 -4.34
C HIS A 11 5.26 -2.77 -5.73
N GLY A 12 4.25 -2.70 -6.60
CA GLY A 12 4.35 -3.17 -7.98
C GLY A 12 4.61 -4.67 -8.15
N CYS A 13 4.48 -5.47 -7.08
CA CYS A 13 4.73 -6.91 -7.09
C CYS A 13 3.43 -7.70 -7.37
N LEU A 14 3.06 -7.82 -8.64
CA LEU A 14 1.79 -8.41 -9.07
C LEU A 14 1.61 -9.88 -8.69
N SER A 15 2.66 -10.72 -8.85
CA SER A 15 2.57 -12.16 -8.55
C SER A 15 2.32 -12.42 -7.05
N PRO A 16 3.04 -11.78 -6.11
CA PRO A 16 2.73 -11.88 -4.68
C PRO A 16 1.33 -11.43 -4.31
N LEU A 17 0.80 -10.34 -4.94
CA LEU A 17 -0.58 -9.92 -4.73
C LEU A 17 -1.59 -10.97 -5.18
N LYS A 18 -1.41 -11.55 -6.39
CA LYS A 18 -2.29 -12.61 -6.90
C LYS A 18 -2.26 -13.85 -6.01
N GLU A 19 -1.09 -14.17 -5.46
CA GLU A 19 -0.95 -15.28 -4.52
C GLU A 19 -1.68 -14.99 -3.21
N ALA A 20 -1.54 -13.78 -2.64
CA ALA A 20 -2.28 -13.35 -1.45
C ALA A 20 -3.79 -13.42 -1.65
N PHE A 21 -4.30 -13.12 -2.85
CA PHE A 21 -5.73 -13.24 -3.16
C PHE A 21 -6.27 -14.67 -3.08
N THR A 22 -5.43 -15.69 -3.25
CA THR A 22 -5.86 -17.09 -3.06
C THR A 22 -6.25 -17.43 -1.63
N LEU A 23 -5.81 -16.60 -0.66
CA LEU A 23 -6.13 -16.74 0.77
C LEU A 23 -7.45 -16.05 1.14
N ILE A 24 -8.03 -15.26 0.23
CA ILE A 24 -9.22 -14.45 0.50
C ILE A 24 -10.43 -15.09 -0.15
N THR A 25 -11.33 -15.61 0.68
CA THR A 25 -12.64 -16.10 0.24
C THR A 25 -13.70 -15.30 0.97
N LEU A 26 -14.37 -14.37 0.27
CA LEU A 26 -15.31 -13.43 0.88
C LEU A 26 -16.72 -14.00 0.98
N LYS A 27 -17.27 -13.92 2.18
CA LYS A 27 -18.71 -14.02 2.45
C LYS A 27 -19.32 -12.61 2.44
N PRO A 28 -20.65 -12.46 2.34
CA PRO A 28 -21.30 -11.14 2.28
C PRO A 28 -20.96 -10.19 3.42
N GLU A 29 -20.71 -10.72 4.60
CA GLU A 29 -20.37 -9.95 5.80
C GLU A 29 -18.88 -9.63 5.96
N ASP A 30 -18.00 -10.23 5.12
CA ASP A 30 -16.56 -10.03 5.20
C ASP A 30 -16.14 -8.69 4.58
N ARG A 31 -14.97 -8.20 4.99
CA ARG A 31 -14.38 -6.96 4.51
C ARG A 31 -12.91 -7.19 4.16
N VAL A 32 -12.44 -6.45 3.16
CA VAL A 32 -11.01 -6.35 2.82
C VAL A 32 -10.58 -4.90 2.91
N ILE A 33 -9.46 -4.64 3.59
CA ILE A 33 -8.88 -3.31 3.72
C ILE A 33 -7.45 -3.37 3.18
N PHE A 34 -7.20 -2.65 2.10
CA PHE A 34 -5.87 -2.40 1.58
C PHE A 34 -5.32 -1.13 2.25
N LEU A 35 -4.11 -1.19 2.82
CA LEU A 35 -3.59 -0.10 3.64
C LEU A 35 -2.69 0.87 2.88
N GLY A 36 -2.31 0.58 1.63
CA GLY A 36 -1.46 1.46 0.82
C GLY A 36 -0.17 0.82 0.35
N ASP A 37 0.64 1.65 -0.34
CA ASP A 37 1.91 1.32 -0.97
C ASP A 37 1.78 0.23 -2.03
N TYR A 38 0.98 0.55 -3.07
CA TYR A 38 0.76 -0.34 -4.22
C TYR A 38 1.79 -0.17 -5.30
N VAL A 39 2.36 1.04 -5.39
CA VAL A 39 3.28 1.47 -6.45
C VAL A 39 4.73 1.48 -5.98
N ASP A 40 5.64 1.78 -6.91
CA ASP A 40 7.09 1.89 -6.76
C ASP A 40 7.80 0.57 -6.43
N ARG A 41 9.12 0.55 -6.61
CA ARG A 41 10.04 -0.56 -6.37
C ARG A 41 9.87 -1.76 -7.31
N GLY A 42 8.65 -2.16 -7.63
CA GLY A 42 8.35 -3.25 -8.56
C GLY A 42 7.83 -2.74 -9.90
N ARG A 43 7.95 -3.57 -10.94
CA ARG A 43 7.71 -3.18 -12.35
C ARG A 43 6.26 -3.25 -12.81
N HIS A 44 5.32 -3.65 -11.95
CA HIS A 44 3.94 -3.90 -12.35
C HIS A 44 2.92 -3.02 -11.60
N SER A 45 3.30 -1.78 -11.27
CA SER A 45 2.46 -0.85 -10.49
C SER A 45 1.09 -0.62 -11.15
N CYS A 46 1.05 -0.37 -12.46
CA CYS A 46 -0.20 -0.21 -13.20
C CYS A 46 -1.10 -1.46 -13.07
N GLN A 47 -0.53 -2.66 -13.27
CA GLN A 47 -1.28 -3.91 -13.18
C GLN A 47 -1.72 -4.23 -11.74
N VAL A 48 -0.93 -3.85 -10.73
CA VAL A 48 -1.32 -3.96 -9.31
C VAL A 48 -2.53 -3.07 -9.03
N LEU A 49 -2.47 -1.79 -9.42
CA LEU A 49 -3.60 -0.85 -9.25
C LEU A 49 -4.85 -1.34 -9.99
N GLN A 50 -4.73 -1.82 -11.23
CA GLN A 50 -5.83 -2.40 -11.99
C GLN A 50 -6.43 -3.62 -11.28
N THR A 51 -5.58 -4.51 -10.76
CA THR A 51 -5.99 -5.73 -10.05
C THR A 51 -6.79 -5.39 -8.79
N ILE A 52 -6.35 -4.38 -8.02
CA ILE A 52 -7.05 -3.90 -6.81
C ILE A 52 -8.38 -3.22 -7.18
N MET A 53 -8.38 -2.35 -8.19
CA MET A 53 -9.59 -1.70 -8.71
C MET A 53 -10.63 -2.72 -9.17
N ASP A 54 -10.22 -3.74 -9.91
CA ASP A 54 -11.11 -4.79 -10.39
C ASP A 54 -11.61 -5.67 -9.24
N PHE A 55 -10.78 -5.92 -8.23
CA PHE A 55 -11.20 -6.64 -7.03
C PHE A 55 -12.25 -5.85 -6.25
N GLU A 56 -12.06 -4.55 -6.02
CA GLU A 56 -13.05 -3.67 -5.39
C GLU A 56 -14.36 -3.62 -6.21
N THR A 57 -14.26 -3.53 -7.54
CA THR A 57 -15.42 -3.46 -8.44
C THR A 57 -16.26 -4.74 -8.37
N ARG A 58 -15.63 -5.90 -8.22
CA ARG A 58 -16.32 -7.20 -8.09
C ARG A 58 -16.94 -7.43 -6.70
N HIS A 59 -16.50 -6.70 -5.68
CA HIS A 59 -16.94 -6.85 -4.30
C HIS A 59 -17.43 -5.51 -3.73
N PRO A 60 -18.51 -4.92 -4.28
CA PRO A 60 -18.97 -3.59 -3.92
C PRO A 60 -19.37 -3.52 -2.43
N GLY A 61 -18.86 -2.50 -1.74
CA GLY A 61 -19.12 -2.28 -0.31
C GLY A 61 -18.37 -3.22 0.65
N GLN A 62 -17.59 -4.18 0.13
CA GLN A 62 -16.77 -5.07 0.96
C GLN A 62 -15.27 -4.70 0.97
N VAL A 63 -14.83 -3.89 0.02
CA VAL A 63 -13.42 -3.53 -0.14
C VAL A 63 -13.23 -2.05 0.15
N THR A 64 -12.23 -1.73 0.97
CA THR A 64 -11.74 -0.37 1.20
C THR A 64 -10.28 -0.30 0.78
N VAL A 65 -9.92 0.76 0.05
CA VAL A 65 -8.56 0.97 -0.45
C VAL A 65 -8.09 2.32 0.10
N LEU A 66 -7.17 2.27 1.05
CA LEU A 66 -6.43 3.43 1.56
C LEU A 66 -5.20 3.66 0.68
N LEU A 67 -4.53 4.80 0.84
CA LEU A 67 -3.26 5.08 0.19
C LEU A 67 -2.12 5.11 1.22
N GLY A 68 -0.93 4.68 0.80
CA GLY A 68 0.31 4.89 1.50
C GLY A 68 1.08 6.10 0.94
N ASN A 69 2.25 6.38 1.49
CA ASN A 69 3.05 7.53 1.07
C ASN A 69 3.54 7.42 -0.38
N HIS A 70 3.88 6.22 -0.85
CA HIS A 70 4.29 6.02 -2.24
C HIS A 70 3.14 6.28 -3.21
N ASP A 71 1.92 5.87 -2.87
CA ASP A 71 0.74 6.15 -3.68
C ASP A 71 0.41 7.65 -3.68
N GLU A 72 0.57 8.35 -2.54
CA GLU A 72 0.37 9.80 -2.45
C GLU A 72 1.40 10.54 -3.32
N TRP A 73 2.68 10.22 -3.23
CA TRP A 73 3.71 10.84 -4.08
C TRP A 73 3.43 10.64 -5.56
N PHE A 74 2.93 9.46 -5.96
CA PHE A 74 2.50 9.22 -7.34
C PHE A 74 1.27 10.05 -7.72
N CYS A 75 0.29 10.19 -6.83
CA CYS A 75 -0.88 11.02 -7.04
C CYS A 75 -0.54 12.52 -7.10
N ASP A 76 0.34 13.01 -6.24
CA ASP A 76 0.85 14.38 -6.26
C ASP A 76 1.53 14.67 -7.61
N TRP A 77 2.44 13.79 -8.04
CA TRP A 77 3.09 13.91 -9.33
C TRP A 77 2.10 13.92 -10.51
N LEU A 78 1.03 13.12 -10.43
CA LEU A 78 0.03 13.05 -11.48
C LEU A 78 -0.93 14.25 -11.49
N PHE A 79 -1.49 14.60 -10.34
CA PHE A 79 -2.67 15.46 -10.24
C PHE A 79 -2.36 16.84 -9.66
N GLU A 80 -1.30 16.97 -8.89
CA GLU A 80 -0.89 18.19 -8.17
C GLU A 80 0.62 18.42 -8.28
N PRO A 81 1.16 18.57 -9.51
CA PRO A 81 2.60 18.58 -9.75
C PRO A 81 3.37 19.68 -9.02
N GLU A 82 2.69 20.75 -8.59
CA GLU A 82 3.24 21.80 -7.75
C GLU A 82 3.55 21.31 -6.31
N ASN A 83 2.88 20.26 -5.85
CA ASN A 83 3.07 19.62 -4.55
C ASN A 83 3.95 18.36 -4.64
N ALA A 84 4.31 17.94 -5.86
CA ALA A 84 5.02 16.71 -6.10
C ALA A 84 6.39 16.68 -5.38
N TYR A 85 6.73 15.52 -4.85
CA TYR A 85 8.07 15.27 -4.29
C TYR A 85 9.12 15.48 -5.39
N ILE A 86 10.09 16.38 -5.13
CA ILE A 86 11.10 16.78 -6.12
C ILE A 86 11.88 15.56 -6.60
N GLY A 87 11.83 15.31 -7.93
CA GLY A 87 12.51 14.20 -8.56
C GLY A 87 11.85 12.84 -8.35
N TYR A 88 10.59 12.78 -7.93
CA TYR A 88 9.84 11.53 -7.76
C TYR A 88 9.96 10.63 -8.99
N ALA A 89 9.63 11.17 -10.17
CA ALA A 89 9.62 10.40 -11.41
C ALA A 89 10.97 9.77 -11.77
N MET A 90 12.08 10.46 -11.49
CA MET A 90 13.42 9.99 -11.89
C MET A 90 14.14 9.17 -10.80
N ASN A 91 13.69 9.24 -9.55
CA ASN A 91 14.35 8.55 -8.45
C ASN A 91 13.58 7.32 -7.94
N MET A 92 12.30 7.48 -7.64
CA MET A 92 11.49 6.42 -7.00
C MET A 92 10.37 5.91 -7.88
N GLY A 93 9.79 6.78 -8.72
CA GLY A 93 8.59 6.50 -9.50
C GLY A 93 8.83 5.98 -10.91
N ILE A 94 10.09 5.84 -11.36
CA ILE A 94 10.37 5.53 -12.78
C ILE A 94 9.76 4.18 -13.21
N GLU A 95 9.90 3.13 -12.41
CA GLU A 95 9.30 1.83 -12.69
C GLU A 95 7.77 1.88 -12.65
N THR A 96 7.21 2.72 -11.77
CA THR A 96 5.77 2.96 -11.72
C THR A 96 5.28 3.60 -13.00
N ILE A 97 5.91 4.70 -13.40
CA ILE A 97 5.55 5.44 -14.62
C ILE A 97 5.71 4.54 -15.84
N GLU A 98 6.86 3.87 -15.99
CA GLU A 98 7.13 2.93 -17.09
C GLU A 98 6.03 1.89 -17.23
N SER A 99 5.48 1.37 -16.11
CA SER A 99 4.45 0.34 -16.12
C SER A 99 3.14 0.73 -16.80
N PHE A 100 2.91 2.03 -17.06
CA PHE A 100 1.75 2.58 -17.77
C PHE A 100 1.98 2.70 -19.28
N PHE A 101 3.18 2.41 -19.77
CA PHE A 101 3.54 2.53 -21.18
C PHE A 101 3.94 1.19 -21.80
N THR A 102 3.92 1.12 -23.11
CA THR A 102 4.71 0.12 -23.83
C THR A 102 6.18 0.55 -23.81
N GLU A 103 7.10 -0.41 -23.81
CA GLU A 103 8.55 -0.14 -23.86
C GLU A 103 8.89 0.84 -24.98
N HIS A 104 8.32 0.64 -26.19
CA HIS A 104 8.55 1.52 -27.34
C HIS A 104 8.16 2.98 -27.07
N ASN A 105 6.96 3.20 -26.51
CA ASN A 105 6.46 4.56 -26.25
C ASN A 105 7.24 5.24 -25.14
N PHE A 106 7.59 4.50 -24.09
CA PHE A 106 8.41 5.02 -23.00
C PHE A 106 9.78 5.48 -23.49
N GLN A 107 10.49 4.63 -24.23
CA GLN A 107 11.79 4.95 -24.80
C GLN A 107 11.73 6.10 -25.82
N ALA A 108 10.66 6.19 -26.61
CA ALA A 108 10.47 7.30 -27.54
C ALA A 108 10.36 8.65 -26.82
N ILE A 109 9.68 8.68 -25.64
CA ILE A 109 9.59 9.90 -24.83
C ILE A 109 10.94 10.26 -24.23
N LEU A 110 11.66 9.29 -23.64
CA LEU A 110 12.98 9.51 -23.05
C LEU A 110 13.98 10.09 -24.06
N ASN A 111 13.91 9.66 -25.33
CA ASN A 111 14.80 10.06 -26.39
C ASN A 111 14.34 11.35 -27.11
N SER A 112 13.14 11.87 -26.83
CA SER A 112 12.55 12.99 -27.58
C SER A 112 13.16 14.38 -27.32
N GLN A 113 14.05 14.53 -26.34
CA GLN A 113 14.58 15.82 -25.85
C GLN A 113 16.10 15.97 -26.08
N GLY A 114 16.55 15.69 -27.32
CA GLY A 114 17.99 15.66 -27.68
C GLY A 114 18.77 16.95 -27.47
N ASP A 115 18.15 18.13 -27.67
CA ASP A 115 18.84 19.44 -27.77
C ASP A 115 18.51 20.39 -26.59
N ALA A 116 18.14 19.89 -25.43
CA ALA A 116 17.87 20.75 -24.25
C ALA A 116 19.16 21.45 -23.77
N PRO A 117 19.08 22.73 -23.31
CA PRO A 117 20.23 23.54 -22.95
C PRO A 117 21.04 23.00 -21.76
N ASN A 118 20.39 22.25 -20.89
CA ASN A 118 21.05 21.56 -19.77
C ASN A 118 20.23 20.35 -19.32
N ILE A 119 20.83 19.51 -18.47
CA ILE A 119 20.23 18.26 -18.02
C ILE A 119 18.95 18.48 -17.20
N HIS A 120 18.86 19.52 -16.39
CA HIS A 120 17.67 19.78 -15.56
C HIS A 120 16.45 20.13 -16.41
N VAL A 121 16.63 21.02 -17.40
CA VAL A 121 15.55 21.37 -18.36
C VAL A 121 15.11 20.14 -19.14
N ARG A 122 16.08 19.29 -19.54
CA ARG A 122 15.76 18.04 -20.24
C ARG A 122 14.94 17.09 -19.38
N LEU A 123 15.35 16.84 -18.14
CA LEU A 123 14.64 15.95 -17.22
C LEU A 123 13.23 16.45 -16.93
N GLN A 124 13.07 17.75 -16.68
CA GLN A 124 11.76 18.36 -16.46
C GLN A 124 10.84 18.19 -17.66
N ALA A 125 11.34 18.45 -18.87
CA ALA A 125 10.54 18.27 -20.09
C ALA A 125 10.14 16.81 -20.36
N ILE A 126 11.03 15.86 -20.04
CA ILE A 126 10.71 14.41 -20.10
C ILE A 126 9.60 14.09 -19.10
N GLU A 127 9.74 14.55 -17.87
CA GLU A 127 8.79 14.31 -16.78
C GLU A 127 7.39 14.87 -17.11
N GLU A 128 7.31 16.10 -17.61
CA GLU A 128 6.07 16.71 -18.09
C GLU A 128 5.44 15.89 -19.22
N LYS A 129 6.23 15.47 -20.19
CA LYS A 129 5.74 14.69 -21.32
C LYS A 129 5.26 13.30 -20.93
N LEU A 130 5.94 12.63 -19.99
CA LEU A 130 5.48 11.35 -19.43
C LEU A 130 4.13 11.52 -18.74
N ARG A 131 3.99 12.54 -17.88
CA ARG A 131 2.76 12.85 -17.18
C ARG A 131 1.61 13.16 -18.12
N GLU A 132 1.83 14.04 -19.12
CA GLU A 132 0.82 14.38 -20.13
C GLU A 132 0.33 13.16 -20.91
N ASN A 133 1.25 12.33 -21.37
CA ASN A 133 0.90 11.11 -22.11
C ASN A 133 0.11 10.13 -21.22
N LEU A 134 0.52 9.94 -19.96
CA LEU A 134 -0.15 9.06 -19.04
C LEU A 134 -1.59 9.56 -18.72
N LEU A 135 -1.74 10.86 -18.48
CA LEU A 135 -3.04 11.50 -18.21
C LEU A 135 -3.98 11.48 -19.42
N ASN A 136 -3.46 11.58 -20.64
CA ASN A 136 -4.28 11.65 -21.86
C ASN A 136 -4.54 10.28 -22.51
N ALA A 137 -3.88 9.21 -22.07
CA ALA A 137 -4.08 7.87 -22.61
C ALA A 137 -5.49 7.34 -22.30
N PRO A 138 -6.32 7.01 -23.32
CA PRO A 138 -7.70 6.54 -23.09
C PRO A 138 -7.79 5.28 -22.23
N GLU A 139 -6.83 4.37 -22.39
CA GLU A 139 -6.74 3.12 -21.62
C GLU A 139 -6.53 3.34 -20.11
N ASN A 140 -5.95 4.46 -19.72
CA ASN A 140 -5.68 4.79 -18.31
C ASN A 140 -6.84 5.48 -17.62
N GLN A 141 -7.81 6.07 -18.35
CA GLN A 141 -8.83 6.98 -17.80
C GLN A 141 -9.64 6.36 -16.66
N LYS A 142 -10.04 5.10 -16.81
CA LYS A 142 -10.83 4.39 -15.76
C LYS A 142 -10.01 4.26 -14.48
N LEU A 143 -8.75 3.84 -14.60
CA LEU A 143 -7.84 3.66 -13.46
C LEU A 143 -7.49 4.99 -12.78
N LEU A 144 -7.17 6.02 -13.57
CA LEU A 144 -6.84 7.35 -13.05
C LEU A 144 -8.06 8.00 -12.34
N THR A 145 -9.26 7.83 -12.89
CA THR A 145 -10.49 8.31 -12.23
C THR A 145 -10.72 7.61 -10.90
N TRP A 146 -10.46 6.30 -10.85
CA TRP A 146 -10.55 5.51 -9.62
C TRP A 146 -9.47 5.97 -8.62
N LEU A 147 -8.22 6.11 -9.04
CA LEU A 147 -7.09 6.53 -8.19
C LEU A 147 -7.33 7.94 -7.61
N LYS A 148 -7.79 8.88 -8.43
CA LYS A 148 -8.13 10.24 -7.99
C LYS A 148 -9.21 10.26 -6.89
N ARG A 149 -10.20 9.37 -6.96
CA ARG A 149 -11.19 9.20 -5.88
C ARG A 149 -10.55 8.67 -4.60
N LYS A 150 -9.58 7.72 -4.70
CA LYS A 150 -8.86 7.19 -3.54
C LYS A 150 -7.96 8.25 -2.91
N TYR A 151 -7.34 9.10 -3.72
CA TYR A 151 -6.53 10.22 -3.25
C TYR A 151 -7.32 11.23 -2.41
N GLN A 152 -8.63 11.35 -2.64
CA GLN A 152 -9.54 12.19 -1.85
C GLN A 152 -10.18 11.46 -0.65
N PHE A 153 -9.93 10.17 -0.48
CA PHE A 153 -10.52 9.36 0.59
C PHE A 153 -9.75 9.52 1.91
N PRO A 154 -10.40 9.35 3.09
CA PRO A 154 -9.69 9.33 4.36
C PRO A 154 -8.57 8.30 4.41
N ARG A 155 -7.49 8.61 5.13
CA ARG A 155 -6.27 7.78 5.22
C ARG A 155 -6.36 6.67 6.28
N TYR A 156 -7.51 6.49 6.89
CA TYR A 156 -7.73 5.43 7.88
C TYR A 156 -9.15 4.86 7.81
N VAL A 157 -9.30 3.66 8.34
CA VAL A 157 -10.58 3.04 8.67
C VAL A 157 -10.60 2.77 10.17
N GLU A 158 -11.68 3.15 10.84
CA GLU A 158 -11.85 2.90 12.26
C GLU A 158 -13.05 1.97 12.51
N THR A 159 -12.86 1.02 13.40
CA THR A 159 -13.92 0.20 14.01
C THR A 159 -14.01 0.51 15.50
N PRO A 160 -14.98 -0.04 16.23
CA PRO A 160 -15.02 0.14 17.69
C PRO A 160 -13.71 -0.26 18.40
N THR A 161 -12.96 -1.21 17.88
CA THR A 161 -11.78 -1.79 18.55
C THR A 161 -10.48 -1.67 17.75
N GLN A 162 -10.52 -1.27 16.47
CA GLN A 162 -9.36 -1.22 15.61
C GLN A 162 -9.24 0.10 14.86
N ILE A 163 -8.01 0.42 14.47
CA ILE A 163 -7.64 1.46 13.49
C ILE A 163 -6.79 0.77 12.41
N PHE A 164 -7.22 0.89 11.17
CA PHE A 164 -6.50 0.45 10.00
C PHE A 164 -5.94 1.70 9.31
N VAL A 165 -4.65 1.77 9.15
CA VAL A 165 -3.94 2.95 8.65
C VAL A 165 -2.66 2.51 7.95
N HIS A 166 -2.13 3.32 7.01
CA HIS A 166 -0.89 2.90 6.35
C HIS A 166 0.31 2.91 7.31
N ALA A 167 0.64 4.05 7.94
CA ALA A 167 1.82 4.17 8.78
C ALA A 167 1.53 4.28 10.28
N GLY A 168 0.50 5.04 10.67
CA GLY A 168 0.15 5.18 12.08
C GLY A 168 -0.69 6.43 12.37
N VAL A 169 -0.86 6.71 13.67
CA VAL A 169 -1.59 7.87 14.19
C VAL A 169 -0.79 8.55 15.29
N ASP A 170 -1.21 9.73 15.73
CA ASP A 170 -0.66 10.36 16.94
C ASP A 170 -1.25 9.67 18.19
N GLU A 171 -0.54 8.70 18.72
CA GLU A 171 -0.97 7.91 19.87
C GLU A 171 -0.84 8.67 21.20
N GLU A 172 0.05 9.69 21.26
CA GLU A 172 0.20 10.50 22.47
C GLU A 172 -1.05 11.31 22.78
N ALA A 173 -1.83 11.63 21.75
CA ALA A 173 -3.11 12.32 21.88
C ALA A 173 -4.25 11.43 22.44
N GLY A 174 -4.02 10.13 22.65
CA GLY A 174 -5.02 9.21 23.21
C GLY A 174 -6.30 9.18 22.37
N GLU A 175 -7.45 9.42 22.98
CA GLU A 175 -8.77 9.42 22.30
C GLU A 175 -8.93 10.56 21.27
N TYR A 176 -8.11 11.58 21.34
CA TYR A 176 -8.11 12.72 20.41
C TYR A 176 -7.25 12.51 19.16
N TRP A 177 -6.69 11.31 18.96
CA TRP A 177 -5.79 10.99 17.86
C TRP A 177 -6.30 11.45 16.48
N LYS A 178 -7.61 11.40 16.22
CA LYS A 178 -8.17 11.81 14.91
C LYS A 178 -7.94 13.28 14.59
N SER A 179 -8.07 14.15 15.58
CA SER A 179 -7.90 15.60 15.41
C SER A 179 -6.47 16.04 15.61
N ALA A 180 -5.66 15.26 16.30
CA ALA A 180 -4.27 15.55 16.60
C ALA A 180 -3.30 15.03 15.53
N THR A 181 -3.66 13.94 14.84
CA THR A 181 -2.80 13.36 13.79
C THR A 181 -2.76 14.29 12.57
N ALA A 182 -1.59 14.82 12.25
CA ALA A 182 -1.37 15.56 11.03
C ALA A 182 -1.54 14.64 9.80
N PRO A 183 -2.06 15.14 8.66
CA PRO A 183 -2.39 14.31 7.50
C PRO A 183 -1.26 13.39 7.04
N GLU A 184 -0.03 13.89 7.00
CA GLU A 184 1.17 13.14 6.59
C GLU A 184 1.54 12.01 7.54
N ILE A 185 1.14 12.04 8.80
CA ILE A 185 1.41 10.99 9.77
C ILE A 185 0.66 9.70 9.43
N PHE A 186 -0.54 9.83 8.86
CA PHE A 186 -1.31 8.64 8.48
C PHE A 186 -0.59 7.76 7.46
N THR A 187 0.21 8.39 6.59
CA THR A 187 0.90 7.70 5.48
C THR A 187 2.40 7.63 5.64
N CYS A 188 3.02 8.50 6.46
CA CYS A 188 4.48 8.59 6.60
C CYS A 188 4.90 8.90 8.06
N LYS A 189 4.39 8.13 9.03
CA LYS A 189 4.79 8.26 10.44
C LYS A 189 6.23 7.81 10.63
N TYR A 190 7.04 8.60 11.35
CA TYR A 190 8.37 8.23 11.81
C TYR A 190 8.67 8.90 13.17
N PRO A 191 9.23 8.16 14.15
CA PRO A 191 9.44 6.70 14.17
C PRO A 191 8.13 5.92 14.29
N PHE A 192 8.22 4.57 14.12
CA PHE A 192 7.08 3.69 14.48
C PHE A 192 6.87 3.68 16.00
N THR A 193 5.65 3.38 16.41
CA THR A 193 5.29 3.22 17.82
C THR A 193 4.94 1.75 18.10
N THR A 194 5.25 1.29 19.30
CA THR A 194 4.84 0.00 19.85
C THR A 194 4.33 0.19 21.27
N GLY A 195 3.67 -0.82 21.81
CA GLY A 195 3.15 -0.78 23.18
C GLY A 195 1.63 -0.61 23.26
N LYS A 196 1.13 -0.21 24.41
CA LYS A 196 -0.31 -0.18 24.64
C LYS A 196 -0.96 1.08 24.11
N PHE A 197 -1.97 0.89 23.28
CA PHE A 197 -2.95 1.90 22.91
C PHE A 197 -4.37 1.38 23.22
N TYR A 198 -5.36 2.25 23.30
CA TYR A 198 -6.73 1.85 23.68
C TYR A 198 -7.48 1.11 22.55
N LYS A 199 -6.97 1.17 21.32
CA LYS A 199 -7.42 0.37 20.17
C LYS A 199 -6.26 -0.41 19.58
N THR A 200 -6.57 -1.48 18.86
CA THR A 200 -5.59 -2.17 18.04
C THR A 200 -5.30 -1.36 16.78
N ILE A 201 -4.03 -1.12 16.50
CA ILE A 201 -3.57 -0.44 15.28
C ILE A 201 -3.03 -1.50 14.32
N ILE A 202 -3.54 -1.52 13.10
CA ILE A 202 -3.07 -2.38 12.01
C ILE A 202 -2.44 -1.48 10.97
N CYS A 203 -1.13 -1.65 10.72
CA CYS A 203 -0.38 -0.80 9.81
C CYS A 203 0.64 -1.57 8.96
N GLY A 204 1.02 -0.95 7.83
CA GLY A 204 2.14 -1.31 6.95
C GLY A 204 3.35 -0.42 7.18
N HIS A 205 3.91 0.13 6.07
CA HIS A 205 4.97 1.15 6.03
C HIS A 205 6.30 0.72 6.66
N PHE A 206 6.29 0.18 7.86
CA PHE A 206 7.46 -0.38 8.53
C PHE A 206 7.50 -1.90 8.37
N ARG A 207 8.59 -2.39 7.78
CA ARG A 207 8.80 -3.83 7.58
C ARG A 207 8.66 -4.57 8.91
N SER A 208 7.86 -5.60 8.93
CA SER A 208 7.62 -6.44 10.11
C SER A 208 8.92 -6.96 10.74
N SER A 209 9.87 -7.39 9.91
CA SER A 209 11.19 -7.85 10.39
C SER A 209 12.03 -6.74 11.02
N PHE A 210 11.92 -5.50 10.51
CA PHE A 210 12.64 -4.36 11.09
C PHE A 210 12.06 -3.97 12.47
N VAL A 211 10.75 -3.90 12.59
CA VAL A 211 10.10 -3.58 13.87
C VAL A 211 10.34 -4.66 14.91
N ALA A 212 10.29 -5.93 14.49
CA ALA A 212 10.56 -7.07 15.35
C ALA A 212 12.05 -7.18 15.77
N GLY A 213 12.97 -6.56 15.01
CA GLY A 213 14.40 -6.80 15.15
C GLY A 213 14.81 -8.25 14.83
N ASP A 214 14.00 -8.95 14.02
CA ASP A 214 14.15 -10.37 13.71
C ASP A 214 13.77 -10.65 12.24
N GLU A 215 14.73 -11.11 11.44
CA GLU A 215 14.52 -11.52 10.03
C GLU A 215 13.55 -12.70 9.88
N GLY A 216 13.24 -13.43 10.92
CA GLY A 216 12.21 -14.46 10.93
C GLY A 216 10.79 -13.92 10.60
N TYR A 217 10.60 -12.61 10.72
CA TYR A 217 9.36 -11.94 10.31
C TYR A 217 9.36 -11.43 8.88
N LEU A 218 10.37 -11.71 8.07
CA LEU A 218 10.41 -11.36 6.66
C LEU A 218 9.27 -12.07 5.90
N GLY A 219 8.36 -11.31 5.30
CA GLY A 219 7.17 -11.82 4.61
C GLY A 219 6.07 -12.32 5.56
N ARG A 220 6.10 -11.94 6.83
CA ARG A 220 5.13 -12.32 7.87
C ARG A 220 4.54 -11.10 8.56
N VAL A 221 3.44 -11.28 9.24
CA VAL A 221 2.86 -10.28 10.16
C VAL A 221 3.63 -10.31 11.48
N TYR A 222 3.96 -9.14 12.01
CA TYR A 222 4.50 -8.98 13.36
C TYR A 222 3.45 -8.36 14.28
N PHE A 223 3.29 -8.92 15.48
CA PHE A 223 2.48 -8.39 16.56
C PHE A 223 3.39 -8.00 17.73
N ASP A 224 3.28 -6.77 18.21
CA ASP A 224 4.12 -6.23 19.29
C ASP A 224 3.77 -6.75 20.69
N GLN A 225 2.85 -7.71 20.80
CA GLN A 225 2.30 -8.27 22.05
C GLN A 225 1.50 -7.26 22.89
N ALA A 226 1.11 -6.13 22.30
CA ALA A 226 0.36 -5.06 22.94
C ALA A 226 -0.82 -4.60 22.10
N SER A 227 -0.61 -3.65 21.19
CA SER A 227 -1.72 -3.08 20.40
C SER A 227 -1.44 -2.95 18.90
N HIS A 228 -0.23 -3.35 18.40
CA HIS A 228 0.14 -3.08 17.01
C HIS A 228 0.40 -4.35 16.22
N TYR A 229 -0.21 -4.41 15.03
CA TYR A 229 0.09 -5.38 13.97
C TYR A 229 0.78 -4.66 12.82
N PHE A 230 2.01 -5.06 12.51
CA PHE A 230 2.79 -4.59 11.36
C PHE A 230 2.71 -5.63 10.25
N ILE A 231 2.20 -5.21 9.08
CA ILE A 231 1.91 -6.13 7.96
C ILE A 231 2.72 -5.85 6.69
N ASP A 232 3.72 -4.94 6.73
CA ASP A 232 4.68 -4.81 5.63
C ASP A 232 5.62 -6.01 5.60
N GLY A 233 5.40 -6.90 4.63
CA GLY A 233 6.19 -8.11 4.43
C GLY A 233 7.52 -7.88 3.72
N TYR A 234 7.87 -6.64 3.34
CA TYR A 234 9.02 -6.32 2.49
C TYR A 234 9.01 -7.16 1.20
N VAL A 235 7.94 -7.03 0.44
CA VAL A 235 7.59 -7.89 -0.71
C VAL A 235 8.73 -8.05 -1.73
N ASN A 236 9.49 -6.99 -2.01
CA ASN A 236 10.60 -7.03 -2.97
C ASN A 236 11.74 -7.99 -2.53
N LYS A 237 11.89 -8.26 -1.25
CA LYS A 237 12.86 -9.21 -0.71
C LYS A 237 12.22 -10.55 -0.36
N SER A 238 11.06 -10.55 0.25
CA SER A 238 10.37 -11.76 0.70
C SER A 238 9.64 -12.50 -0.40
N GLY A 239 9.22 -11.80 -1.46
CA GLY A 239 8.29 -12.32 -2.47
C GLY A 239 6.88 -12.58 -1.94
N LYS A 240 6.51 -12.04 -0.77
CA LYS A 240 5.25 -12.32 -0.09
C LYS A 240 4.53 -11.04 0.32
N VAL A 241 3.22 -10.99 0.10
CA VAL A 241 2.31 -10.00 0.69
C VAL A 241 1.56 -10.67 1.84
N PRO A 242 1.86 -10.34 3.10
CA PRO A 242 1.15 -10.92 4.24
C PRO A 242 -0.34 -10.58 4.21
N VAL A 243 -1.17 -11.53 4.63
CA VAL A 243 -2.62 -11.33 4.81
C VAL A 243 -2.93 -11.49 6.28
N LEU A 244 -3.28 -10.39 6.95
CA LEU A 244 -3.80 -10.41 8.30
C LEU A 244 -5.31 -10.59 8.26
N VAL A 245 -5.85 -11.49 9.07
CA VAL A 245 -7.30 -11.73 9.17
C VAL A 245 -7.73 -11.56 10.62
N TYR A 246 -8.72 -10.72 10.84
CA TYR A 246 -9.45 -10.62 12.10
C TYR A 246 -10.81 -11.30 11.99
N ASP A 247 -11.03 -12.32 12.79
CA ASP A 247 -12.34 -12.97 12.93
C ASP A 247 -13.17 -12.25 13.98
N THR A 248 -14.28 -11.61 13.55
CA THR A 248 -15.12 -10.80 14.45
C THR A 248 -15.91 -11.63 15.47
N GLN A 249 -16.04 -12.93 15.23
CA GLN A 249 -16.76 -13.84 16.14
C GLN A 249 -15.84 -14.34 17.26
N SER A 250 -14.69 -14.90 16.91
CA SER A 250 -13.70 -15.40 17.86
C SER A 250 -12.84 -14.31 18.47
N LYS A 251 -12.81 -13.11 17.85
CA LYS A 251 -11.93 -11.98 18.19
C LYS A 251 -10.45 -12.32 18.07
N GLN A 252 -10.11 -13.26 17.19
CA GLN A 252 -8.75 -13.72 16.97
C GLN A 252 -8.15 -13.11 15.71
N TYR A 253 -6.84 -12.89 15.77
CA TYR A 253 -6.02 -12.51 14.61
C TYR A 253 -5.24 -13.73 14.14
N ILE A 254 -5.32 -13.98 12.84
CA ILE A 254 -4.59 -15.05 12.16
C ILE A 254 -3.87 -14.49 10.94
N SER A 255 -2.82 -15.17 10.52
CA SER A 255 -2.15 -14.94 9.26
C SER A 255 -1.70 -16.26 8.65
N PHE A 256 -1.03 -16.21 7.51
CA PHE A 256 -0.67 -17.37 6.74
C PHE A 256 0.82 -17.41 6.46
N GLU A 257 1.39 -18.61 6.49
CA GLU A 257 2.76 -18.88 6.10
C GLU A 257 2.79 -19.98 5.04
N LYS A 258 3.59 -19.80 4.00
CA LYS A 258 3.77 -20.80 2.96
C LYS A 258 4.97 -21.66 3.28
N ILE A 259 4.74 -22.95 3.51
CA ILE A 259 5.77 -23.96 3.78
C ILE A 259 5.65 -25.05 2.70
N ALA A 260 6.73 -25.31 1.95
CA ALA A 260 6.77 -26.30 0.87
C ALA A 260 5.53 -26.19 -0.06
N ASP A 261 5.27 -24.98 -0.57
CA ASP A 261 4.14 -24.65 -1.47
C ASP A 261 2.73 -24.83 -0.89
N THR A 262 2.59 -25.09 0.41
CA THR A 262 1.31 -25.19 1.12
C THR A 262 1.13 -24.03 2.08
N TRP A 263 -0.07 -23.43 2.10
CA TRP A 263 -0.41 -22.38 3.05
C TRP A 263 -0.83 -22.97 4.38
N HIS A 264 -0.22 -22.49 5.46
CA HIS A 264 -0.54 -22.84 6.85
C HIS A 264 -1.01 -21.59 7.59
N GLU A 265 -2.17 -21.71 8.24
CA GLU A 265 -2.71 -20.68 9.12
C GLU A 265 -1.96 -20.69 10.45
N TYR A 266 -1.64 -19.51 11.01
CA TYR A 266 -1.10 -19.36 12.36
C TYR A 266 -1.79 -18.22 13.10
N ARG A 267 -1.89 -18.39 14.43
CA ARG A 267 -2.51 -17.40 15.32
C ARG A 267 -1.48 -16.43 15.87
N LEU A 268 -1.87 -15.16 15.95
CA LEU A 268 -0.98 -14.07 16.37
C LEU A 268 -1.13 -13.70 17.86
N ASN A 269 -2.21 -14.13 18.49
CA ASN A 269 -2.51 -13.80 19.90
C ASN A 269 -2.08 -14.90 20.90
N GLU A 270 -1.57 -16.02 20.43
CA GLU A 270 -1.08 -17.08 21.29
C GLU A 270 0.43 -16.89 21.52
N ARG A 271 0.83 -16.71 22.80
CA ARG A 271 2.26 -16.82 23.17
C ARG A 271 2.72 -18.21 22.76
N SER A 272 3.70 -18.25 21.84
CA SER A 272 4.47 -19.48 21.62
C SER A 272 5.09 -19.88 22.96
N ASN A 273 4.57 -20.93 23.58
CA ASN A 273 5.19 -21.54 24.78
C ASN A 273 6.55 -22.10 24.43
#